data_a828dbf8a6b528adb09294e4a9352f0f
#
_entry.id   a828dbf8a6b528adb09294e4a9352f0f
#
_cell.length_a   1.000
_cell.length_b   1.000
_cell.length_c   1.000
_cell.angle_alpha   90.00
_cell.angle_beta   90.00
_cell.angle_gamma   90.00
#
_symmetry.space_group_name_H-M   'P 1'
#
loop_
_entity.id
_entity.type
_entity.pdbx_description
1 polymer ?
#
loop_
_entity_poly.entity_id
_entity_poly.type
_entity_poly.pdbx_seq_one_letter_code
_entity_poly.pdbx_strand_id
1 'polypeptide(L)'
;MQKLLFLHGALGSQKHFSALKANLSNDFEMYSFNFKGHGGSEMPDGDFSIPKFADEVIAFLNHNNIQKTSIFGYSMGGYVGLYLAKNFPERVDKLFTLATKWHWTLENAKRESEMLNPSIIKEKVPKYADSLLQLHGANWETLMQKTAT
;
A
#
# COMPACT_ATOMS: atom_id res chain seq x y z
N MET A 1 -2.80 -11.00 22.33
CA MET A 1 -3.14 -11.36 20.92
C MET A 1 -1.95 -11.08 20.03
N GLN A 2 -1.81 -11.82 18.93
CA GLN A 2 -0.77 -11.58 17.94
C GLN A 2 -1.07 -10.28 17.18
N LYS A 3 -0.05 -9.44 16.99
CA LYS A 3 -0.20 -8.18 16.24
C LYS A 3 -0.14 -8.46 14.74
N LEU A 4 -1.06 -7.84 13.98
CA LEU A 4 -1.16 -7.98 12.54
C LEU A 4 -1.31 -6.61 11.89
N LEU A 5 -0.34 -6.24 11.06
CA LEU A 5 -0.34 -5.01 10.29
C LEU A 5 -0.74 -5.27 8.84
N PHE A 6 -1.73 -4.54 8.33
CA PHE A 6 -2.17 -4.59 6.95
C PHE A 6 -1.53 -3.46 6.14
N LEU A 7 -0.89 -3.82 5.02
CA LEU A 7 -0.27 -2.89 4.07
C LEU A 7 -0.99 -2.97 2.74
N HIS A 8 -1.60 -1.87 2.32
CA HIS A 8 -2.39 -1.81 1.09
C HIS A 8 -1.51 -1.71 -0.17
N GLY A 9 -2.11 -1.93 -1.33
CA GLY A 9 -1.46 -1.81 -2.63
C GLY A 9 -1.43 -0.37 -3.17
N ALA A 10 -0.76 -0.19 -4.30
CA ALA A 10 -0.77 1.06 -5.05
C ALA A 10 -2.20 1.47 -5.40
N LEU A 11 -2.51 2.76 -5.31
CA LEU A 11 -3.87 3.31 -5.50
C LEU A 11 -4.93 2.73 -4.54
N GLY A 12 -4.50 2.00 -3.50
CA GLY A 12 -5.35 1.43 -2.48
C GLY A 12 -5.44 2.31 -1.22
N SER A 13 -6.11 1.79 -0.22
CA SER A 13 -6.15 2.38 1.12
C SER A 13 -6.42 1.33 2.18
N GLN A 14 -6.19 1.70 3.45
CA GLN A 14 -6.53 0.82 4.58
C GLN A 14 -8.01 0.41 4.63
N LYS A 15 -8.90 1.17 4.01
CA LYS A 15 -10.34 0.86 3.94
C LYS A 15 -10.62 -0.47 3.22
N HIS A 16 -9.75 -0.89 2.31
CA HIS A 16 -9.90 -2.15 1.58
C HIS A 16 -9.83 -3.39 2.49
N PHE A 17 -9.28 -3.25 3.69
CA PHE A 17 -9.20 -4.34 4.66
C PHE A 17 -10.36 -4.40 5.65
N SER A 18 -11.37 -3.53 5.55
CA SER A 18 -12.44 -3.42 6.55
C SER A 18 -13.17 -4.74 6.80
N ALA A 19 -13.57 -5.44 5.73
CA ALA A 19 -14.26 -6.74 5.83
C ALA A 19 -13.33 -7.83 6.40
N LEU A 20 -12.07 -7.87 5.94
CA LEU A 20 -11.09 -8.85 6.44
C LEU A 20 -10.79 -8.62 7.92
N LYS A 21 -10.61 -7.38 8.33
CA LYS A 21 -10.41 -7.02 9.74
C LYS A 21 -11.60 -7.41 10.61
N ALA A 22 -12.83 -7.21 10.14
CA ALA A 22 -14.02 -7.62 10.87
C ALA A 22 -14.05 -9.13 11.13
N ASN A 23 -13.64 -9.94 10.15
CA ASN A 23 -13.61 -11.40 10.28
C ASN A 23 -12.47 -11.93 11.16
N LEU A 24 -11.39 -11.17 11.33
CA LEU A 24 -10.21 -11.55 12.12
C LEU A 24 -10.14 -10.90 13.51
N SER A 25 -11.16 -10.12 13.89
CA SER A 25 -11.12 -9.26 15.08
C SER A 25 -10.97 -10.00 16.41
N ASN A 26 -11.35 -11.28 16.46
CA ASN A 26 -11.25 -12.10 17.67
C ASN A 26 -9.87 -12.74 17.86
N ASP A 27 -9.05 -12.79 16.79
CA ASP A 27 -7.81 -13.58 16.77
C ASP A 27 -6.56 -12.70 16.83
N PHE A 28 -6.67 -11.43 16.33
CA PHE A 28 -5.54 -10.55 16.17
C PHE A 28 -5.78 -9.15 16.72
N GLU A 29 -4.72 -8.53 17.25
CA GLU A 29 -4.64 -7.09 17.46
C GLU A 29 -4.21 -6.43 16.15
N MET A 30 -5.14 -5.79 15.46
CA MET A 30 -4.99 -5.38 14.06
C MET A 30 -4.69 -3.91 13.88
N TYR A 31 -3.73 -3.63 13.01
CA TYR A 31 -3.27 -2.31 12.64
C TYR A 31 -3.35 -2.09 11.13
N SER A 32 -3.59 -0.86 10.72
CA SER A 32 -3.47 -0.42 9.34
C SER A 32 -3.34 1.09 9.29
N PHE A 33 -2.72 1.60 8.25
CA PHE A 33 -2.65 3.04 7.97
C PHE A 33 -2.64 3.26 6.46
N ASN A 34 -2.78 4.50 6.01
CA ASN A 34 -2.59 4.86 4.62
C ASN A 34 -1.15 5.31 4.39
N PHE A 35 -0.49 4.76 3.40
CA PHE A 35 0.77 5.33 2.92
C PHE A 35 0.56 6.77 2.45
N LYS A 36 1.58 7.61 2.55
CA LYS A 36 1.54 8.99 2.06
C LYS A 36 1.04 9.05 0.62
N GLY A 37 0.22 10.04 0.32
CA GLY A 37 -0.46 10.21 -0.94
C GLY A 37 -1.72 9.37 -1.14
N HIS A 38 -1.95 8.36 -0.30
CA HIS A 38 -3.09 7.43 -0.42
C HIS A 38 -4.19 7.74 0.62
N GLY A 39 -5.43 7.43 0.27
CA GLY A 39 -6.56 7.50 1.20
C GLY A 39 -6.84 8.88 1.77
N GLY A 40 -6.46 9.95 1.07
CA GLY A 40 -6.58 11.33 1.52
C GLY A 40 -5.44 11.81 2.43
N SER A 41 -4.41 10.99 2.64
CA SER A 41 -3.22 11.42 3.38
C SER A 41 -2.37 12.41 2.57
N GLU A 42 -1.50 13.15 3.26
CA GLU A 42 -0.62 14.14 2.64
C GLU A 42 0.22 13.54 1.50
N MET A 43 0.29 14.27 0.38
CA MET A 43 1.13 13.89 -0.75
C MET A 43 2.59 14.21 -0.41
N PRO A 44 3.51 13.23 -0.48
CA PRO A 44 4.91 13.50 -0.17
C PRO A 44 5.60 14.24 -1.33
N ASP A 45 6.62 14.99 -0.98
CA ASP A 45 7.57 15.50 -1.97
C ASP A 45 8.40 14.36 -2.57
N GLY A 46 8.80 14.53 -3.84
CA GLY A 46 9.64 13.57 -4.56
C GLY A 46 8.91 12.27 -4.95
N ASP A 47 9.68 11.30 -5.42
CA ASP A 47 9.19 10.06 -5.99
C ASP A 47 8.82 9.03 -4.93
N PHE A 48 7.88 8.14 -5.29
CA PHE A 48 7.58 6.95 -4.50
C PHE A 48 8.69 5.91 -4.65
N SER A 49 8.93 5.17 -3.57
CA SER A 49 9.78 3.98 -3.61
C SER A 49 9.44 3.03 -2.48
N ILE A 50 9.76 1.75 -2.67
CA ILE A 50 9.54 0.72 -1.64
C ILE A 50 10.31 1.04 -0.35
N PRO A 51 11.58 1.49 -0.39
CA PRO A 51 12.28 1.91 0.84
C PRO A 51 11.55 3.03 1.60
N LYS A 52 11.07 4.07 0.90
CA LYS A 52 10.33 5.17 1.56
C LYS A 52 9.04 4.68 2.22
N PHE A 53 8.27 3.80 1.57
CA PHE A 53 7.09 3.20 2.19
C PHE A 53 7.47 2.31 3.38
N ALA A 54 8.60 1.61 3.32
CA ALA A 54 9.09 0.85 4.47
C ALA A 54 9.47 1.75 5.66
N ASP A 55 10.07 2.91 5.41
CA ASP A 55 10.35 3.91 6.45
C ASP A 55 9.05 4.40 7.13
N GLU A 56 7.96 4.58 6.37
CA GLU A 56 6.65 4.90 6.92
C GLU A 56 6.12 3.79 7.85
N VAL A 57 6.32 2.52 7.47
CA VAL A 57 5.95 1.38 8.32
C VAL A 57 6.76 1.40 9.61
N ILE A 58 8.08 1.59 9.54
CA ILE A 58 8.94 1.67 10.74
C ILE A 58 8.51 2.82 11.64
N ALA A 59 8.23 4.01 11.07
CA ALA A 59 7.74 5.15 11.82
C ALA A 59 6.39 4.84 12.51
N PHE A 60 5.46 4.19 11.80
CA PHE A 60 4.18 3.75 12.34
C PHE A 60 4.35 2.76 13.50
N LEU A 61 5.20 1.75 13.34
CA LEU A 61 5.49 0.77 14.40
C LEU A 61 6.08 1.43 15.64
N ASN A 62 7.02 2.37 15.45
CA ASN A 62 7.65 3.10 16.55
C ASN A 62 6.64 3.98 17.29
N HIS A 63 5.80 4.73 16.55
CA HIS A 63 4.77 5.59 17.12
C HIS A 63 3.76 4.80 17.98
N ASN A 64 3.45 3.58 17.58
CA ASN A 64 2.50 2.70 18.29
C ASN A 64 3.18 1.76 19.31
N ASN A 65 4.47 1.93 19.57
CA ASN A 65 5.27 1.07 20.47
C ASN A 65 5.21 -0.43 20.12
N ILE A 66 5.18 -0.73 18.80
CA ILE A 66 5.15 -2.09 18.28
C ILE A 66 6.58 -2.51 17.94
N GLN A 67 7.16 -3.39 18.75
CA GLN A 67 8.51 -3.91 18.53
C GLN A 67 8.55 -4.83 17.32
N LYS A 68 7.59 -5.75 17.23
CA LYS A 68 7.52 -6.78 16.20
C LYS A 68 6.07 -7.08 15.84
N THR A 69 5.77 -7.33 14.55
CA THR A 69 4.43 -7.61 14.08
C THR A 69 4.43 -8.60 12.93
N SER A 70 3.34 -9.35 12.77
CA SER A 70 3.04 -10.03 11.51
C SER A 70 2.51 -9.03 10.50
N ILE A 71 2.78 -9.26 9.22
CA ILE A 71 2.38 -8.37 8.12
C ILE A 71 1.52 -9.13 7.12
N PHE A 72 0.38 -8.55 6.76
CA PHE A 72 -0.41 -8.91 5.59
C PHE A 72 -0.20 -7.83 4.54
N GLY A 73 0.52 -8.13 3.46
CA GLY A 73 0.81 -7.20 2.38
C GLY A 73 0.01 -7.53 1.11
N TYR A 74 -0.81 -6.58 0.64
CA TYR A 74 -1.53 -6.70 -0.61
C TYR A 74 -0.79 -5.98 -1.73
N SER A 75 -0.52 -6.67 -2.85
CA SER A 75 0.15 -6.12 -4.04
C SER A 75 1.44 -5.37 -3.66
N MET A 76 1.55 -4.06 -3.86
CA MET A 76 2.68 -3.22 -3.43
C MET A 76 3.01 -3.38 -1.95
N GLY A 77 2.00 -3.52 -1.08
CA GLY A 77 2.20 -3.76 0.35
C GLY A 77 2.96 -5.05 0.65
N GLY A 78 2.87 -6.05 -0.23
CA GLY A 78 3.68 -7.26 -0.16
C GLY A 78 5.17 -6.99 -0.44
N TYR A 79 5.50 -6.11 -1.38
CA TYR A 79 6.89 -5.69 -1.62
C TYR A 79 7.47 -4.93 -0.43
N VAL A 80 6.68 -4.02 0.16
CA VAL A 80 7.08 -3.30 1.37
C VAL A 80 7.35 -4.28 2.50
N GLY A 81 6.46 -5.26 2.70
CA GLY A 81 6.65 -6.32 3.69
C GLY A 81 7.92 -7.13 3.49
N LEU A 82 8.24 -7.50 2.24
CA LEU A 82 9.49 -8.21 1.90
C LEU A 82 10.73 -7.36 2.16
N TYR A 83 10.68 -6.09 1.78
CA TYR A 83 11.78 -5.18 2.05
C TYR A 83 12.05 -5.07 3.56
N LEU A 84 10.99 -4.97 4.36
CA LEU A 84 11.07 -4.98 5.82
C LEU A 84 11.64 -6.29 6.36
N ALA A 85 11.14 -7.44 5.89
CA ALA A 85 11.63 -8.73 6.33
C ALA A 85 13.11 -8.96 6.01
N LYS A 86 13.61 -8.38 4.90
CA LYS A 86 15.02 -8.44 4.50
C LYS A 86 15.91 -7.49 5.32
N ASN A 87 15.47 -6.23 5.49
CA ASN A 87 16.34 -5.17 6.03
C ASN A 87 16.10 -4.90 7.53
N PHE A 88 14.94 -5.30 8.08
CA PHE A 88 14.55 -5.13 9.47
C PHE A 88 13.91 -6.43 10.00
N PRO A 89 14.62 -7.59 9.94
CA PRO A 89 14.04 -8.90 10.28
C PRO A 89 13.55 -8.99 11.73
N GLU A 90 14.14 -8.20 12.64
CA GLU A 90 13.71 -8.11 14.03
C GLU A 90 12.31 -7.47 14.20
N ARG A 91 11.83 -6.73 13.19
CA ARG A 91 10.53 -6.04 13.22
C ARG A 91 9.39 -6.89 12.62
N VAL A 92 9.71 -7.94 11.87
CA VAL A 92 8.75 -8.77 11.15
C VAL A 92 8.72 -10.18 11.73
N ASP A 93 7.56 -10.58 12.27
CA ASP A 93 7.36 -11.95 12.80
C ASP A 93 7.04 -12.93 11.67
N LYS A 94 5.98 -12.63 10.92
CA LYS A 94 5.52 -13.40 9.77
C LYS A 94 5.10 -12.45 8.65
N LEU A 95 5.23 -12.91 7.40
CA LEU A 95 4.77 -12.16 6.25
C LEU A 95 3.85 -13.04 5.40
N PHE A 96 2.64 -12.56 5.16
CA PHE A 96 1.73 -13.09 4.17
C PHE A 96 1.54 -12.06 3.06
N THR A 97 1.68 -12.49 1.80
CA THR A 97 1.49 -11.61 0.64
C THR A 97 0.35 -12.10 -0.23
N LEU A 98 -0.47 -11.19 -0.71
CA LEU A 98 -1.56 -11.47 -1.62
C LEU A 98 -1.49 -10.58 -2.85
N ALA A 99 -1.64 -11.18 -4.04
CA ALA A 99 -1.61 -10.47 -5.32
C ALA A 99 -0.33 -9.65 -5.58
N THR A 100 0.78 -10.03 -4.97
CA THR A 100 2.09 -9.43 -5.22
C THR A 100 2.71 -10.10 -6.45
N LYS A 101 3.02 -9.31 -7.48
CA LYS A 101 3.60 -9.79 -8.73
C LYS A 101 5.10 -10.00 -8.54
N TRP A 102 5.56 -11.24 -8.66
CA TRP A 102 6.94 -11.63 -8.41
C TRP A 102 7.88 -11.46 -9.59
N HIS A 103 7.34 -11.44 -10.78
CA HIS A 103 8.13 -11.37 -12.01
C HIS A 103 7.86 -10.08 -12.76
N TRP A 104 8.87 -9.23 -12.82
CA TRP A 104 8.86 -7.97 -13.57
C TRP A 104 9.88 -8.02 -14.70
N THR A 105 9.44 -7.66 -15.90
CA THR A 105 10.30 -7.35 -17.05
C THR A 105 10.17 -5.87 -17.37
N LEU A 106 11.15 -5.31 -18.07
CA LEU A 106 11.06 -3.90 -18.51
C LEU A 106 9.83 -3.65 -19.38
N GLU A 107 9.46 -4.64 -20.22
CA GLU A 107 8.29 -4.53 -21.08
C GLU A 107 6.99 -4.47 -20.28
N ASN A 108 6.80 -5.40 -19.33
CA ASN A 108 5.56 -5.38 -18.55
C ASN A 108 5.48 -4.22 -17.57
N ALA A 109 6.61 -3.75 -17.02
CA ALA A 109 6.66 -2.55 -16.19
C ALA A 109 6.25 -1.31 -17.00
N LYS A 110 6.80 -1.15 -18.21
CA LYS A 110 6.42 -0.06 -19.12
C LYS A 110 4.93 -0.08 -19.45
N ARG A 111 4.41 -1.24 -19.87
CA ARG A 111 2.98 -1.38 -20.18
C ARG A 111 2.08 -1.02 -19.00
N GLU A 112 2.41 -1.48 -17.80
CA GLU A 112 1.62 -1.16 -16.61
C GLU A 112 1.72 0.32 -16.23
N SER A 113 2.89 0.94 -16.34
CA SER A 113 3.05 2.39 -16.14
C SER A 113 2.23 3.22 -17.14
N GLU A 114 2.21 2.83 -18.41
CA GLU A 114 1.42 3.50 -19.45
C GLU A 114 -0.09 3.42 -19.21
N MET A 115 -0.57 2.38 -18.53
CA MET A 115 -1.98 2.25 -18.14
C MET A 115 -2.37 3.19 -16.99
N LEU A 116 -1.41 3.66 -16.19
CA LEU A 116 -1.62 4.58 -15.08
C LEU A 116 -1.65 6.03 -15.58
N ASN A 117 -2.63 6.34 -16.42
CA ASN A 117 -2.85 7.65 -17.01
C ASN A 117 -4.22 8.20 -16.61
N PRO A 118 -4.29 9.28 -15.81
CA PRO A 118 -5.56 9.83 -15.33
C PRO A 118 -6.54 10.19 -16.44
N SER A 119 -6.05 10.76 -17.56
CA SER A 119 -6.91 11.16 -18.67
C SER A 119 -7.56 9.93 -19.35
N ILE A 120 -6.79 8.87 -19.57
CA ILE A 120 -7.30 7.62 -20.13
C ILE A 120 -8.29 6.97 -19.18
N ILE A 121 -8.02 6.97 -17.89
CA ILE A 121 -8.92 6.41 -16.87
C ILE A 121 -10.24 7.17 -16.83
N LYS A 122 -10.21 8.51 -16.86
CA LYS A 122 -11.44 9.32 -16.91
C LYS A 122 -12.29 9.03 -18.14
N GLU A 123 -11.64 8.87 -19.29
CA GLU A 123 -12.33 8.64 -20.56
C GLU A 123 -12.90 7.21 -20.65
N LYS A 124 -12.08 6.20 -20.36
CA LYS A 124 -12.44 4.79 -20.62
C LYS A 124 -13.13 4.10 -19.47
N VAL A 125 -12.84 4.49 -18.23
CA VAL A 125 -13.38 3.87 -17.01
C VAL A 125 -13.78 4.93 -15.97
N PRO A 126 -14.73 5.83 -16.30
CA PRO A 126 -15.09 6.98 -15.46
C PRO A 126 -15.52 6.57 -14.04
N LYS A 127 -16.22 5.45 -13.88
CA LYS A 127 -16.61 4.93 -12.55
C LYS A 127 -15.39 4.61 -11.67
N TYR A 128 -14.31 4.15 -12.27
CA TYR A 128 -13.05 3.92 -11.54
C TYR A 128 -12.40 5.25 -11.16
N ALA A 129 -12.39 6.25 -12.06
CA ALA A 129 -11.93 7.60 -11.73
C ALA A 129 -12.71 8.20 -10.55
N ASP A 130 -14.04 8.06 -10.55
CA ASP A 130 -14.89 8.51 -9.44
C ASP A 130 -14.55 7.80 -8.13
N SER A 131 -14.30 6.50 -8.17
CA SER A 131 -13.91 5.73 -6.99
C SER A 131 -12.54 6.17 -6.43
N LEU A 132 -11.59 6.50 -7.30
CA LEU A 132 -10.27 7.03 -6.90
C LEU A 132 -10.40 8.42 -6.26
N LEU A 133 -11.24 9.29 -6.85
CA LEU A 133 -11.54 10.60 -6.28
C LEU A 133 -12.18 10.48 -4.88
N GLN A 134 -13.13 9.57 -4.71
CA GLN A 134 -13.76 9.33 -3.41
C GLN A 134 -12.78 8.77 -2.37
N LEU A 135 -11.85 7.91 -2.81
CA LEU A 135 -10.90 7.24 -1.92
C LEU A 135 -9.74 8.14 -1.51
N HIS A 136 -9.20 8.91 -2.44
CA HIS A 136 -7.95 9.66 -2.29
C HIS A 136 -8.13 11.19 -2.25
N GLY A 137 -9.31 11.69 -2.63
CA GLY A 137 -9.56 13.12 -2.76
C GLY A 137 -8.96 13.73 -4.04
N ALA A 138 -8.85 15.07 -4.06
CA ALA A 138 -8.44 15.82 -5.25
C ALA A 138 -7.06 15.43 -5.83
N ASN A 139 -6.18 14.87 -5.01
CA ASN A 139 -4.81 14.49 -5.40
C ASN A 139 -4.71 13.11 -6.06
N TRP A 140 -5.82 12.43 -6.35
CA TRP A 140 -5.79 11.08 -6.93
C TRP A 140 -5.06 10.99 -8.29
N GLU A 141 -5.10 12.04 -9.10
CA GLU A 141 -4.39 12.10 -10.37
C GLU A 141 -2.87 12.18 -10.16
N THR A 142 -2.44 13.03 -9.24
CA THR A 142 -1.02 13.13 -8.85
C THR A 142 -0.53 11.81 -8.24
N LEU A 143 -1.35 11.17 -7.41
CA LEU A 143 -1.05 9.85 -6.87
C LEU A 143 -0.82 8.82 -7.98
N MET A 144 -1.71 8.77 -8.97
CA MET A 144 -1.58 7.85 -10.11
C MET A 144 -0.31 8.14 -10.92
N GLN A 145 -0.01 9.40 -11.21
CA GLN A 145 1.19 9.80 -11.94
C GLN A 145 2.47 9.41 -11.18
N LYS A 146 2.53 9.64 -9.88
CA LYS A 146 3.68 9.21 -9.04
C LYS A 146 3.81 7.69 -8.94
N THR A 147 2.70 6.95 -9.03
CA THR A 147 2.71 5.49 -9.04
C THR A 147 3.27 4.92 -10.35
N ALA A 148 3.11 5.65 -11.46
CA ALA A 148 3.59 5.27 -12.79
C ALA A 148 5.11 5.44 -12.98
N THR A 149 5.78 6.19 -12.12
CA THR A 149 7.23 6.45 -12.19
C THR A 149 8.02 5.48 -11.35
#